data_d018d6c58b4b405f851458f105248fb1
#
_entry.id   d018d6c58b4b405f851458f105248fb1
#
_cell.length_a   1.000
_cell.length_b   1.000
_cell.length_c   1.000
_cell.angle_alpha   90.00
_cell.angle_beta   90.00
_cell.angle_gamma   90.00
#
_symmetry.space_group_name_H-M   'P 1'
#
loop_
_entity.id
_entity.type
_entity.pdbx_description
1 polymer ?
#
loop_
_entity_poly.entity_id
_entity_poly.type
_entity_poly.pdbx_seq_one_letter_code
_entity_poly.pdbx_strand_id
1 'polypeptide(L)'
;MAQYAADAIALADHLGWKSFNVLGISFGGMVAQELAATYPDRVNRMVLCCTSPGGDGGSSYPLHELASLDPEVRAEVSLGLSDTRFNDQWFLDHPEDEMYRRPVVVTGDTEKRRGDLLQLEARRYHDVWDRLPNVTAEVLISSGTFDGIAPPANGQSIASRIASSDYREYNGGHMFFIQDRSALKEIVEFLDLD
;
A
#
# COMPACT_ATOMS: atom_id res chain seq x y z
N MET A 1 1.67 -13.07 -4.18
CA MET A 1 1.58 -12.66 -2.77
C MET A 1 1.85 -13.82 -1.80
N ALA A 2 1.34 -15.02 -2.04
CA ALA A 2 1.49 -16.16 -1.11
C ALA A 2 2.95 -16.44 -0.67
N GLN A 3 3.93 -16.34 -1.59
CA GLN A 3 5.34 -16.54 -1.21
C GLN A 3 5.84 -15.46 -0.23
N TYR A 4 5.51 -14.18 -0.47
CA TYR A 4 5.90 -13.10 0.44
C TYR A 4 5.29 -13.27 1.84
N ALA A 5 4.03 -13.72 1.91
CA ALA A 5 3.38 -14.03 3.18
C ALA A 5 4.07 -15.21 3.90
N ALA A 6 4.42 -16.28 3.16
CA ALA A 6 5.14 -17.43 3.71
C ALA A 6 6.54 -17.05 4.21
N ASP A 7 7.27 -16.19 3.48
CA ASP A 7 8.58 -15.68 3.89
C ASP A 7 8.49 -14.85 5.19
N ALA A 8 7.45 -14.01 5.32
CA ALA A 8 7.20 -13.26 6.55
C ALA A 8 6.92 -14.19 7.75
N ILE A 9 6.13 -15.24 7.54
CA ILE A 9 5.87 -16.26 8.59
C ILE A 9 7.15 -17.01 8.96
N ALA A 10 7.96 -17.41 7.97
CA ALA A 10 9.23 -18.10 8.24
C ALA A 10 10.19 -17.22 9.06
N LEU A 11 10.23 -15.91 8.79
CA LEU A 11 11.00 -14.97 9.61
C LEU A 11 10.44 -14.86 11.03
N ALA A 12 9.12 -14.72 11.19
CA ALA A 12 8.49 -14.67 12.50
C ALA A 12 8.76 -15.96 13.32
N ASP A 13 8.72 -17.12 12.67
CA ASP A 13 9.04 -18.42 13.31
C ASP A 13 10.51 -18.49 13.74
N HIS A 14 11.43 -18.00 12.89
CA HIS A 14 12.86 -17.92 13.23
C HIS A 14 13.11 -17.02 14.45
N LEU A 15 12.34 -15.94 14.59
CA LEU A 15 12.40 -15.01 15.72
C LEU A 15 11.63 -15.51 16.97
N GLY A 16 10.92 -16.64 16.86
CA GLY A 16 10.11 -17.18 17.93
C GLY A 16 8.82 -16.42 18.21
N TRP A 17 8.36 -15.60 17.27
CA TRP A 17 7.12 -14.83 17.40
C TRP A 17 5.92 -15.71 17.08
N LYS A 18 5.07 -15.95 18.07
CA LYS A 18 3.82 -16.72 17.88
C LYS A 18 2.76 -15.92 17.14
N SER A 19 2.64 -14.66 17.49
CA SER A 19 1.78 -13.68 16.83
C SER A 19 2.47 -12.30 16.85
N PHE A 20 2.04 -11.39 15.99
CA PHE A 20 2.65 -10.07 15.83
C PHE A 20 1.67 -9.08 15.23
N ASN A 21 2.00 -7.79 15.35
CA ASN A 21 1.32 -6.71 14.64
C ASN A 21 2.01 -6.47 13.29
N VAL A 22 1.24 -6.09 12.27
CA VAL A 22 1.78 -5.83 10.93
C VAL A 22 1.31 -4.51 10.36
N LEU A 23 2.23 -3.75 9.78
CA LEU A 23 1.94 -2.57 8.97
C LEU A 23 2.29 -2.89 7.51
N GLY A 24 1.33 -2.78 6.62
CA GLY A 24 1.51 -2.95 5.18
C GLY A 24 1.20 -1.67 4.41
N ILE A 25 2.20 -1.14 3.68
CA ILE A 25 2.05 0.05 2.84
C ILE A 25 2.03 -0.38 1.38
N SER A 26 1.02 0.03 0.60
CA SER A 26 0.90 -0.21 -0.83
C SER A 26 1.03 -1.71 -1.16
N PHE A 27 2.08 -2.12 -1.88
CA PHE A 27 2.42 -3.53 -2.13
C PHE A 27 2.52 -4.34 -0.82
N GLY A 28 3.14 -3.77 0.21
CA GLY A 28 3.22 -4.39 1.54
C GLY A 28 1.84 -4.62 2.16
N GLY A 29 0.85 -3.77 1.84
CA GLY A 29 -0.54 -3.96 2.22
C GLY A 29 -1.19 -5.16 1.53
N MET A 30 -0.85 -5.45 0.27
CA MET A 30 -1.29 -6.66 -0.42
C MET A 30 -0.70 -7.93 0.23
N VAL A 31 0.57 -7.87 0.62
CA VAL A 31 1.24 -8.97 1.34
C VAL A 31 0.62 -9.17 2.73
N ALA A 32 0.34 -8.08 3.47
CA ALA A 32 -0.27 -8.14 4.79
C ALA A 32 -1.68 -8.74 4.75
N GLN A 33 -2.49 -8.38 3.75
CA GLN A 33 -3.81 -8.98 3.52
C GLN A 33 -3.70 -10.48 3.23
N GLU A 34 -2.78 -10.90 2.34
CA GLU A 34 -2.52 -12.30 2.03
C GLU A 34 -2.09 -13.08 3.29
N LEU A 35 -1.20 -12.49 4.09
CA LEU A 35 -0.71 -13.07 5.32
C LEU A 35 -1.84 -13.26 6.34
N ALA A 36 -2.63 -12.22 6.60
CA ALA A 36 -3.71 -12.28 7.60
C ALA A 36 -4.86 -13.22 7.16
N ALA A 37 -5.18 -13.26 5.85
CA ALA A 37 -6.21 -14.16 5.33
C ALA A 37 -5.79 -15.64 5.30
N THR A 38 -4.46 -15.92 5.21
CA THR A 38 -3.92 -17.29 5.15
C THR A 38 -3.51 -17.81 6.53
N TYR A 39 -3.03 -16.92 7.41
CA TYR A 39 -2.52 -17.23 8.75
C TYR A 39 -3.19 -16.36 9.82
N PRO A 40 -4.55 -16.43 9.97
CA PRO A 40 -5.30 -15.48 10.82
C PRO A 40 -4.83 -15.46 12.28
N ASP A 41 -4.43 -16.60 12.83
CA ASP A 41 -3.96 -16.72 14.22
C ASP A 41 -2.59 -16.09 14.48
N ARG A 42 -1.90 -15.64 13.44
CA ARG A 42 -0.54 -15.06 13.53
C ARG A 42 -0.55 -13.53 13.59
N VAL A 43 -1.65 -12.88 13.26
CA VAL A 43 -1.76 -11.41 13.20
C VAL A 43 -2.72 -10.92 14.28
N ASN A 44 -2.21 -10.13 15.23
CA ASN A 44 -3.03 -9.53 16.28
C ASN A 44 -3.71 -8.25 15.77
N ARG A 45 -2.90 -7.30 15.26
CA ARG A 45 -3.35 -6.06 14.65
C ARG A 45 -2.71 -5.86 13.30
N MET A 46 -3.47 -5.30 12.38
CA MET A 46 -3.00 -5.00 11.04
C MET A 46 -3.33 -3.56 10.65
N VAL A 47 -2.34 -2.85 10.11
CA VAL A 47 -2.56 -1.56 9.46
C VAL A 47 -2.33 -1.70 7.97
N LEU A 48 -3.28 -1.26 7.18
CA LEU A 48 -3.25 -1.28 5.71
C LEU A 48 -3.26 0.16 5.18
N CYS A 49 -2.17 0.60 4.58
CA CYS A 49 -2.05 1.93 3.99
C CYS A 49 -2.04 1.86 2.45
N CYS A 50 -2.84 2.70 1.79
CA CYS A 50 -2.83 2.95 0.34
C CYS A 50 -2.72 1.66 -0.50
N THR A 51 -3.59 0.68 -0.24
CA THR A 51 -3.54 -0.65 -0.85
C THR A 51 -4.88 -1.05 -1.48
N SER A 52 -4.92 -2.20 -2.13
CA SER A 52 -6.13 -2.74 -2.77
C SER A 52 -6.29 -4.23 -2.49
N PRO A 53 -7.52 -4.75 -2.50
CA PRO A 53 -7.79 -6.17 -2.26
C PRO A 53 -7.62 -7.04 -3.50
N GLY A 54 -7.64 -6.46 -4.70
CA GLY A 54 -7.74 -7.20 -5.95
C GLY A 54 -9.14 -7.78 -6.20
N GLY A 55 -9.28 -8.58 -7.26
CA GLY A 55 -10.54 -9.21 -7.63
C GLY A 55 -11.68 -8.22 -7.79
N ASP A 56 -12.88 -8.61 -7.36
CA ASP A 56 -14.08 -7.78 -7.42
C ASP A 56 -14.06 -6.61 -6.43
N GLY A 57 -13.12 -6.61 -5.48
CA GLY A 57 -12.97 -5.53 -4.49
C GLY A 57 -12.22 -4.30 -5.01
N GLY A 58 -11.69 -4.35 -6.21
CA GLY A 58 -10.97 -3.25 -6.85
C GLY A 58 -9.46 -3.41 -6.84
N SER A 59 -8.83 -2.86 -7.87
CA SER A 59 -7.38 -2.94 -8.10
C SER A 59 -6.75 -1.57 -8.00
N SER A 60 -5.46 -1.55 -7.66
CA SER A 60 -4.66 -0.35 -7.79
C SER A 60 -4.35 -0.08 -9.27
N TYR A 61 -3.98 1.17 -9.59
CA TYR A 61 -3.54 1.56 -10.93
C TYR A 61 -2.48 0.57 -11.48
N PRO A 62 -2.58 0.15 -12.76
CA PRO A 62 -1.69 -0.86 -13.36
C PRO A 62 -0.29 -0.31 -13.64
N LEU A 63 0.51 -0.07 -12.59
CA LEU A 63 1.86 0.51 -12.68
C LEU A 63 2.80 -0.23 -13.65
N HIS A 64 2.53 -1.50 -13.94
CA HIS A 64 3.30 -2.27 -14.93
C HIS A 64 3.16 -1.71 -16.35
N GLU A 65 2.08 -1.02 -16.66
CA GLU A 65 1.87 -0.37 -17.95
C GLU A 65 2.76 0.88 -18.13
N LEU A 66 3.11 1.54 -17.02
CA LEU A 66 4.02 2.68 -17.05
C LEU A 66 5.45 2.32 -17.48
N ALA A 67 5.84 1.04 -17.34
CA ALA A 67 7.17 0.58 -17.70
C ALA A 67 7.48 0.73 -19.21
N SER A 68 6.45 0.79 -20.05
CA SER A 68 6.55 0.96 -21.51
C SER A 68 6.65 2.43 -21.95
N LEU A 69 6.39 3.38 -21.06
CA LEU A 69 6.42 4.81 -21.35
C LEU A 69 7.86 5.34 -21.37
N ASP A 70 8.05 6.43 -22.13
CA ASP A 70 9.25 7.24 -22.05
C ASP A 70 9.54 7.65 -20.58
N PRO A 71 10.81 7.68 -20.14
CA PRO A 71 11.14 7.98 -18.74
C PRO A 71 10.58 9.31 -18.22
N GLU A 72 10.56 10.36 -19.03
CA GLU A 72 10.05 11.67 -18.63
C GLU A 72 8.53 11.63 -18.49
N VAL A 73 7.82 11.08 -19.48
CA VAL A 73 6.36 10.89 -19.45
C VAL A 73 5.95 10.00 -18.28
N ARG A 74 6.70 8.93 -18.04
CA ARG A 74 6.47 8.04 -16.89
C ARG A 74 6.60 8.78 -15.56
N ALA A 75 7.61 9.64 -15.43
CA ALA A 75 7.81 10.42 -14.20
C ALA A 75 6.65 11.38 -13.93
N GLU A 76 6.19 12.08 -14.97
CA GLU A 76 5.05 13.00 -14.88
C GLU A 76 3.75 12.26 -14.51
N VAL A 77 3.44 11.16 -15.20
CA VAL A 77 2.27 10.34 -14.89
C VAL A 77 2.35 9.77 -13.47
N SER A 78 3.52 9.27 -13.07
CA SER A 78 3.73 8.72 -11.72
C SER A 78 3.55 9.79 -10.64
N LEU A 79 3.97 11.02 -10.90
CA LEU A 79 3.81 12.15 -9.99
C LEU A 79 2.32 12.46 -9.79
N GLY A 80 1.55 12.62 -10.87
CA GLY A 80 0.12 12.89 -10.81
C GLY A 80 -0.70 11.73 -10.22
N LEU A 81 -0.22 10.48 -10.35
CA LEU A 81 -0.84 9.33 -9.69
C LEU A 81 -0.49 9.28 -8.20
N SER A 82 0.69 9.73 -7.80
CA SER A 82 1.08 9.73 -6.39
C SER A 82 0.23 10.68 -5.53
N ASP A 83 -0.21 11.78 -6.12
CA ASP A 83 -1.21 12.69 -5.56
C ASP A 83 -1.91 13.41 -6.72
N THR A 84 -3.20 13.23 -6.86
CA THR A 84 -3.97 13.75 -8.00
C THR A 84 -4.04 15.27 -8.07
N ARG A 85 -3.58 15.98 -7.05
CA ARG A 85 -3.42 17.43 -7.02
C ARG A 85 -2.14 17.89 -7.70
N PHE A 86 -1.13 17.00 -7.79
CA PHE A 86 0.21 17.36 -8.27
C PHE A 86 0.23 17.63 -9.77
N ASN A 87 0.34 18.91 -10.09
CA ASN A 87 0.56 19.47 -11.42
C ASN A 87 1.41 20.75 -11.28
N ASP A 88 1.81 21.37 -12.38
CA ASP A 88 2.67 22.54 -12.34
C ASP A 88 2.07 23.69 -11.54
N GLN A 89 0.76 23.91 -11.66
CA GLN A 89 0.10 24.98 -10.90
C GLN A 89 0.12 24.69 -9.39
N TRP A 90 -0.09 23.44 -8.99
CA TRP A 90 0.00 23.04 -7.58
C TRP A 90 1.36 23.42 -6.97
N PHE A 91 2.45 23.08 -7.64
CA PHE A 91 3.80 23.36 -7.13
C PHE A 91 4.17 24.85 -7.15
N LEU A 92 3.54 25.66 -8.02
CA LEU A 92 3.66 27.11 -7.95
C LEU A 92 2.98 27.68 -6.69
N ASP A 93 1.82 27.13 -6.35
CA ASP A 93 1.02 27.58 -5.20
C ASP A 93 1.51 26.98 -3.87
N HIS A 94 2.21 25.83 -3.92
CA HIS A 94 2.71 25.05 -2.77
C HIS A 94 4.19 24.69 -2.95
N PRO A 95 5.10 25.66 -2.85
CA PRO A 95 6.54 25.42 -3.10
C PRO A 95 7.18 24.47 -2.07
N GLU A 96 6.57 24.29 -0.89
CA GLU A 96 6.99 23.30 0.10
C GLU A 96 6.85 21.85 -0.39
N ASP A 97 5.93 21.60 -1.33
CA ASP A 97 5.69 20.27 -1.89
C ASP A 97 6.66 19.90 -3.04
N GLU A 98 7.54 20.82 -3.46
CA GLU A 98 8.54 20.56 -4.51
C GLU A 98 9.43 19.35 -4.17
N MET A 99 9.58 19.02 -2.89
CA MET A 99 10.27 17.82 -2.43
C MET A 99 9.69 16.51 -2.97
N TYR A 100 8.42 16.50 -3.40
CA TYR A 100 7.78 15.32 -3.98
C TYR A 100 8.09 15.14 -5.46
N ARG A 101 8.60 16.16 -6.16
CA ARG A 101 9.14 16.03 -7.52
C ARG A 101 10.47 15.27 -7.47
N ARG A 102 10.41 13.98 -7.75
CA ARG A 102 11.61 13.13 -7.75
C ARG A 102 12.30 13.19 -9.09
N PRO A 103 13.65 13.33 -9.13
CA PRO A 103 14.38 13.24 -10.39
C PRO A 103 14.22 11.85 -11.00
N VAL A 104 14.18 11.79 -12.34
CA VAL A 104 14.19 10.53 -13.06
C VAL A 104 15.54 9.85 -12.85
N VAL A 105 15.57 8.78 -12.07
CA VAL A 105 16.79 7.98 -11.86
C VAL A 105 16.73 6.76 -12.75
N VAL A 106 17.51 6.75 -13.82
CA VAL A 106 17.70 5.56 -14.66
C VAL A 106 18.85 4.74 -14.06
N THR A 107 18.52 3.63 -13.42
CA THR A 107 19.55 2.73 -12.90
C THR A 107 19.94 1.70 -13.98
N GLY A 108 21.27 1.48 -14.14
CA GLY A 108 21.81 0.42 -15.00
C GLY A 108 21.79 -0.97 -14.35
N ASP A 109 21.34 -1.09 -13.10
CA ASP A 109 21.35 -2.34 -12.34
C ASP A 109 20.28 -3.30 -12.86
N THR A 110 20.72 -4.39 -13.48
CA THR A 110 19.88 -5.41 -14.10
C THR A 110 19.14 -6.27 -13.07
N GLU A 111 19.76 -6.55 -11.92
CA GLU A 111 19.11 -7.34 -10.85
C GLU A 111 18.03 -6.53 -10.17
N LYS A 112 18.26 -5.25 -9.93
CA LYS A 112 17.23 -4.34 -9.42
C LYS A 112 16.04 -4.28 -10.37
N ARG A 113 16.27 -4.12 -11.68
CA ARG A 113 15.20 -4.11 -12.69
C ARG A 113 14.41 -5.41 -12.68
N ARG A 114 15.08 -6.55 -12.55
CA ARG A 114 14.42 -7.85 -12.45
C ARG A 114 13.53 -7.95 -11.23
N GLY A 115 14.02 -7.51 -10.06
CA GLY A 115 13.24 -7.45 -8.83
C GLY A 115 11.99 -6.57 -8.96
N ASP A 116 12.16 -5.37 -9.52
CA ASP A 116 11.05 -4.43 -9.75
C ASP A 116 9.97 -5.04 -10.67
N LEU A 117 10.37 -5.71 -11.75
CA LEU A 117 9.43 -6.38 -12.66
C LEU A 117 8.68 -7.53 -12.00
N LEU A 118 9.36 -8.37 -11.21
CA LEU A 118 8.73 -9.47 -10.47
C LEU A 118 7.74 -8.95 -9.43
N GLN A 119 8.05 -7.84 -8.78
CA GLN A 119 7.13 -7.19 -7.83
C GLN A 119 5.88 -6.66 -8.55
N LEU A 120 6.05 -5.99 -9.70
CA LEU A 120 4.92 -5.51 -10.52
C LEU A 120 4.05 -6.65 -11.03
N GLU A 121 4.66 -7.78 -11.42
CA GLU A 121 3.93 -8.98 -11.85
C GLU A 121 3.14 -9.57 -10.69
N ALA A 122 3.75 -9.75 -9.51
CA ALA A 122 3.07 -10.25 -8.33
C ALA A 122 1.88 -9.36 -7.93
N ARG A 123 2.04 -8.03 -8.04
CA ARG A 123 0.99 -7.06 -7.80
C ARG A 123 -0.18 -7.20 -8.78
N ARG A 124 0.11 -7.41 -10.07
CA ARG A 124 -0.89 -7.55 -11.13
C ARG A 124 -1.90 -8.66 -10.87
N TYR A 125 -1.44 -9.77 -10.27
CA TYR A 125 -2.25 -10.95 -10.00
C TYR A 125 -2.71 -11.04 -8.54
N HIS A 126 -2.60 -9.93 -7.78
CA HIS A 126 -3.09 -9.91 -6.42
C HIS A 126 -4.61 -9.98 -6.40
N ASP A 127 -5.12 -10.98 -5.68
CA ASP A 127 -6.54 -11.14 -5.40
C ASP A 127 -6.70 -11.90 -4.06
N VAL A 128 -7.23 -11.20 -3.07
CA VAL A 128 -7.54 -11.74 -1.75
C VAL A 128 -9.00 -11.48 -1.38
N TRP A 129 -9.77 -10.88 -2.29
CA TRP A 129 -11.11 -10.37 -2.05
C TRP A 129 -12.02 -11.35 -1.32
N ASP A 130 -12.16 -12.58 -1.84
CA ASP A 130 -13.05 -13.60 -1.27
C ASP A 130 -12.54 -14.15 0.07
N ARG A 131 -11.26 -13.94 0.40
CA ARG A 131 -10.64 -14.43 1.63
C ARG A 131 -10.54 -13.38 2.73
N LEU A 132 -10.82 -12.09 2.45
CA LEU A 132 -10.84 -11.04 3.47
C LEU A 132 -11.73 -11.32 4.68
N PRO A 133 -12.89 -11.99 4.54
CA PRO A 133 -13.70 -12.39 5.70
C PRO A 133 -13.00 -13.35 6.68
N ASN A 134 -11.90 -14.00 6.27
CA ASN A 134 -11.10 -14.88 7.15
C ASN A 134 -10.16 -14.09 8.07
N VAL A 135 -9.99 -12.79 7.85
CA VAL A 135 -9.13 -11.94 8.70
C VAL A 135 -9.82 -11.74 10.05
N THR A 136 -9.16 -12.20 11.10
CA THR A 136 -9.65 -12.10 12.49
C THR A 136 -8.98 -10.99 13.30
N ALA A 137 -7.89 -10.43 12.77
CA ALA A 137 -7.18 -9.32 13.37
C ALA A 137 -8.05 -8.05 13.48
N GLU A 138 -7.74 -7.18 14.44
CA GLU A 138 -8.20 -5.79 14.40
C GLU A 138 -7.45 -5.06 13.27
N VAL A 139 -8.17 -4.34 12.40
CA VAL A 139 -7.57 -3.72 11.21
C VAL A 139 -7.87 -2.25 11.13
N LEU A 140 -6.81 -1.42 11.04
CA LEU A 140 -6.92 -0.03 10.61
C LEU A 140 -6.59 0.07 9.12
N ILE A 141 -7.53 0.58 8.34
CA ILE A 141 -7.38 0.79 6.90
C ILE A 141 -7.28 2.29 6.67
N SER A 142 -6.19 2.72 6.05
CA SER A 142 -5.83 4.13 5.89
C SER A 142 -5.60 4.47 4.42
N SER A 143 -6.30 5.48 3.91
CA SER A 143 -6.20 5.93 2.53
C SER A 143 -5.89 7.42 2.46
N GLY A 144 -5.13 7.83 1.43
CA GLY A 144 -5.02 9.24 1.08
C GLY A 144 -6.17 9.65 0.17
N THR A 145 -6.84 10.75 0.48
CA THR A 145 -8.00 11.25 -0.29
C THR A 145 -7.69 11.48 -1.76
N PHE A 146 -6.44 11.82 -2.07
CA PHE A 146 -5.96 12.16 -3.41
C PHE A 146 -5.05 11.07 -4.02
N ASP A 147 -5.12 9.84 -3.51
CA ASP A 147 -4.33 8.72 -4.02
C ASP A 147 -4.86 8.25 -5.38
N GLY A 148 -4.09 8.48 -6.45
CA GLY A 148 -4.41 8.01 -7.80
C GLY A 148 -3.91 6.58 -8.08
N ILE A 149 -3.03 6.03 -7.22
CA ILE A 149 -2.50 4.66 -7.36
C ILE A 149 -3.44 3.64 -6.71
N ALA A 150 -3.85 3.89 -5.46
CA ALA A 150 -4.78 3.05 -4.71
C ALA A 150 -5.90 3.95 -4.14
N PRO A 151 -6.89 4.32 -4.95
CA PRO A 151 -7.95 5.26 -4.56
C PRO A 151 -8.66 4.83 -3.27
N PRO A 152 -9.22 5.79 -2.50
CA PRO A 152 -9.97 5.52 -1.26
C PRO A 152 -11.02 4.41 -1.38
N ALA A 153 -11.66 4.26 -2.53
CA ALA A 153 -12.63 3.20 -2.80
C ALA A 153 -12.08 1.78 -2.56
N ASN A 154 -10.77 1.56 -2.77
CA ASN A 154 -10.13 0.27 -2.47
C ASN A 154 -10.09 0.01 -0.96
N GLY A 155 -9.75 1.02 -0.16
CA GLY A 155 -9.75 0.93 1.30
C GLY A 155 -11.17 0.69 1.85
N GLN A 156 -12.15 1.39 1.31
CA GLN A 156 -13.57 1.21 1.66
C GLN A 156 -14.05 -0.21 1.31
N SER A 157 -13.63 -0.74 0.15
CA SER A 157 -13.92 -2.12 -0.23
C SER A 157 -13.35 -3.13 0.77
N ILE A 158 -12.06 -2.98 1.15
CA ILE A 158 -11.44 -3.84 2.17
C ILE A 158 -12.23 -3.77 3.47
N ALA A 159 -12.58 -2.56 3.94
CA ALA A 159 -13.34 -2.36 5.17
C ALA A 159 -14.71 -3.05 5.14
N SER A 160 -15.36 -3.11 3.98
CA SER A 160 -16.65 -3.77 3.83
C SER A 160 -16.62 -5.29 4.02
N ARG A 161 -15.43 -5.90 4.00
CA ARG A 161 -15.22 -7.37 4.07
C ARG A 161 -14.60 -7.85 5.37
N ILE A 162 -13.94 -6.98 6.13
CA ILE A 162 -13.28 -7.32 7.39
C ILE A 162 -14.14 -6.83 8.56
N ALA A 163 -14.66 -7.75 9.36
CA ALA A 163 -15.63 -7.43 10.40
C ALA A 163 -15.07 -6.49 11.50
N SER A 164 -13.80 -6.67 11.88
CA SER A 164 -13.12 -5.86 12.89
C SER A 164 -12.21 -4.82 12.24
N SER A 165 -12.77 -3.95 11.40
CA SER A 165 -12.00 -2.91 10.72
C SER A 165 -12.49 -1.50 11.01
N ASP A 166 -11.55 -0.56 11.10
CA ASP A 166 -11.76 0.90 11.11
C ASP A 166 -11.16 1.49 9.84
N TYR A 167 -11.90 2.37 9.15
CA TYR A 167 -11.47 3.00 7.92
C TYR A 167 -11.30 4.49 8.11
N ARG A 168 -10.14 5.02 7.68
CA ARG A 168 -9.82 6.45 7.78
C ARG A 168 -9.23 7.00 6.50
N GLU A 169 -9.60 8.25 6.18
CA GLU A 169 -9.02 9.03 5.09
C GLU A 169 -8.23 10.21 5.64
N TYR A 170 -7.09 10.48 4.98
CA TYR A 170 -6.16 11.54 5.35
C TYR A 170 -5.92 12.49 4.19
N ASN A 171 -5.59 13.73 4.50
CA ASN A 171 -5.31 14.74 3.49
C ASN A 171 -3.94 14.52 2.83
N GLY A 172 -3.94 13.73 1.76
CA GLY A 172 -2.73 13.39 1.00
C GLY A 172 -3.03 12.42 -0.13
N GLY A 173 -2.00 12.12 -0.92
CA GLY A 173 -2.02 11.10 -1.97
C GLY A 173 -1.53 9.74 -1.47
N HIS A 174 -0.80 9.01 -2.32
CA HIS A 174 -0.26 7.68 -2.00
C HIS A 174 0.73 7.68 -0.82
N MET A 175 1.33 8.83 -0.53
CA MET A 175 2.25 9.02 0.60
C MET A 175 1.61 9.85 1.73
N PHE A 176 0.27 9.76 1.90
CA PHE A 176 -0.49 10.54 2.89
C PHE A 176 0.13 10.51 4.30
N PHE A 177 0.74 9.41 4.70
CA PHE A 177 1.32 9.24 6.03
C PHE A 177 2.56 10.12 6.30
N ILE A 178 3.12 10.77 5.26
CA ILE A 178 4.14 11.82 5.42
C ILE A 178 3.58 13.22 5.10
N GLN A 179 2.47 13.32 4.38
CA GLN A 179 1.81 14.59 4.06
C GLN A 179 0.89 15.05 5.19
N ASP A 180 0.19 14.12 5.83
CA ASP A 180 -0.68 14.37 6.99
C ASP A 180 -0.07 13.78 8.26
N ARG A 181 0.37 14.66 9.17
CA ARG A 181 1.05 14.25 10.41
C ARG A 181 0.16 13.47 11.38
N SER A 182 -1.16 13.61 11.26
CA SER A 182 -2.10 12.85 12.10
C SER A 182 -2.09 11.37 11.75
N ALA A 183 -1.89 11.04 10.47
CA ALA A 183 -1.89 9.66 9.98
C ALA A 183 -0.87 8.78 10.68
N LEU A 184 0.40 9.21 10.70
CA LEU A 184 1.47 8.42 11.32
C LEU A 184 1.26 8.25 12.83
N LYS A 185 0.77 9.31 13.51
CA LYS A 185 0.46 9.25 14.93
C LYS A 185 -0.62 8.20 15.22
N GLU A 186 -1.73 8.26 14.50
CA GLU A 186 -2.86 7.33 14.68
C GLU A 186 -2.50 5.89 14.32
N ILE A 187 -1.66 5.68 13.30
CA ILE A 187 -1.13 4.36 12.93
C ILE A 187 -0.30 3.76 14.08
N VAL A 188 0.60 4.56 14.67
CA VAL A 188 1.43 4.10 15.79
C VAL A 188 0.56 3.83 17.03
N GLU A 189 -0.35 4.74 17.38
CA GLU A 189 -1.29 4.56 18.49
C GLU A 189 -2.11 3.27 18.32
N PHE A 190 -2.61 2.98 17.12
CA PHE A 190 -3.36 1.75 16.85
C PHE A 190 -2.53 0.48 17.05
N LEU A 191 -1.25 0.51 16.69
CA LEU A 191 -0.36 -0.66 16.86
C LEU A 191 0.12 -0.85 18.30
N ASP A 192 0.16 0.22 19.11
CA ASP A 192 0.66 0.23 20.49
C ASP A 192 -0.43 -0.02 21.55
N LEU A 193 -1.71 -0.09 21.15
CA LEU A 193 -2.80 -0.39 22.09
C LEU A 193 -2.63 -1.83 22.60
N ASP A 194 -2.25 -1.96 23.88
CA ASP A 194 -2.23 -3.21 24.65
C ASP A 194 -3.64 -3.57 25.17
#